data_e83549b697f9daa864e6937b147576e3
#
_entry.id   e83549b697f9daa864e6937b147576e3
#
_cell.length_a   1.000
_cell.length_b   1.000
_cell.length_c   1.000
_cell.angle_alpha   90.00
_cell.angle_beta   90.00
_cell.angle_gamma   90.00
#
_symmetry.space_group_name_H-M   'P 1'
#
loop_
_entity.id
_entity.type
_entity.pdbx_description
1 polymer ?
#
loop_
_entity_poly.entity_id
_entity_poly.type
_entity_poly.pdbx_seq_one_letter_code
_entity_poly.pdbx_strand_id
1 'polypeptide(L)'
;MTSQDLLIARIRQLSEEEISTLLNATSVMLEKHGAGSKPECPYCGSQNIIRYGHKCSKQRFLCRGCRRTFTTTTHTVMSHSHFPPEVWAEVIEDTLRGNSIDYTARRLGLYHQATFDMRHKILMALQQMPEIGNICLGEVSELDETFVLVCYKGKPLDGDISRKPRKHGAKAEKRGISSEYICICSGIQRNGAAYAAAVNRAKPDAEELRAVFTGHIADATLILCDGLRSYHILPTIADCAVKDCSQMAEDEKCFYHLNTVNGFHSFIKSRYHFYRGVATKYLNRYNTLFSAAYRNVASLIKQVRQALLEVGRINYYHSNKAAGEVGLLAI
;
A
#
# COMPACT_ATOMS: atom_id res chain seq x y z
N MET A 1 7.38 18.29 -43.20
CA MET A 1 7.68 17.80 -41.84
C MET A 1 7.35 18.92 -40.88
N THR A 2 6.43 18.68 -39.97
CA THR A 2 6.09 19.67 -38.94
C THR A 2 7.15 19.65 -37.83
N SER A 3 7.21 20.73 -37.03
CA SER A 3 8.09 20.73 -35.84
C SER A 3 7.82 19.54 -34.90
N GLN A 4 6.60 18.99 -34.90
CA GLN A 4 6.23 17.80 -34.15
C GLN A 4 6.86 16.53 -34.71
N ASP A 5 6.91 16.38 -36.03
CA ASP A 5 7.50 15.19 -36.70
C ASP A 5 9.01 15.13 -36.43
N LEU A 6 9.70 16.26 -36.40
CA LEU A 6 11.12 16.40 -36.08
C LEU A 6 11.39 16.04 -34.60
N LEU A 7 10.52 16.46 -33.68
CA LEU A 7 10.62 16.15 -32.26
C LEU A 7 10.42 14.65 -31.99
N ILE A 8 9.41 14.04 -32.62
CA ILE A 8 9.12 12.60 -32.51
C ILE A 8 10.28 11.78 -33.07
N ALA A 9 10.85 12.18 -34.22
CA ALA A 9 12.00 11.52 -34.81
C ALA A 9 13.23 11.55 -33.90
N ARG A 10 13.45 12.67 -33.21
CA ARG A 10 14.56 12.84 -32.27
C ARG A 10 14.36 12.04 -30.96
N ILE A 11 13.13 11.94 -30.44
CA ILE A 11 12.80 11.13 -29.26
C ILE A 11 13.01 9.66 -29.55
N ARG A 12 12.72 9.17 -30.77
CA ARG A 12 12.95 7.77 -31.17
C ARG A 12 14.43 7.36 -31.26
N GLN A 13 15.35 8.31 -31.27
CA GLN A 13 16.81 8.08 -31.31
C GLN A 13 17.46 8.08 -29.91
N LEU A 14 16.70 8.40 -28.86
CA LEU A 14 17.21 8.47 -27.49
C LEU A 14 17.27 7.06 -26.87
N SER A 15 18.30 6.82 -26.06
CA SER A 15 18.38 5.63 -25.22
C SER A 15 17.31 5.63 -24.12
N GLU A 16 17.01 4.48 -23.52
CA GLU A 16 16.06 4.37 -22.42
C GLU A 16 16.43 5.27 -21.22
N GLU A 17 17.71 5.45 -20.95
CA GLU A 17 18.22 6.34 -19.90
C GLU A 17 17.95 7.82 -20.20
N GLU A 18 18.17 8.24 -21.45
CA GLU A 18 17.88 9.62 -21.89
C GLU A 18 16.38 9.91 -21.93
N ILE A 19 15.55 8.93 -22.34
CA ILE A 19 14.09 9.03 -22.27
C ILE A 19 13.62 9.16 -20.82
N SER A 20 14.18 8.37 -19.91
CA SER A 20 13.87 8.45 -18.48
C SER A 20 14.25 9.82 -17.89
N THR A 21 15.41 10.35 -18.26
CA THR A 21 15.88 11.67 -17.84
C THR A 21 15.01 12.79 -18.38
N LEU A 22 14.59 12.72 -19.65
CA LEU A 22 13.67 13.68 -20.27
C LEU A 22 12.27 13.62 -19.65
N LEU A 23 11.75 12.42 -19.36
CA LEU A 23 10.47 12.24 -18.68
C LEU A 23 10.51 12.83 -17.26
N ASN A 24 11.61 12.64 -16.55
CA ASN A 24 11.80 13.24 -15.22
C ASN A 24 11.90 14.79 -15.31
N ALA A 25 12.66 15.31 -16.28
CA ALA A 25 12.80 16.75 -16.50
C ALA A 25 11.47 17.40 -16.94
N THR A 26 10.70 16.75 -17.82
CA THR A 26 9.38 17.23 -18.25
C THR A 26 8.35 17.14 -17.14
N SER A 27 8.39 16.12 -16.27
CA SER A 27 7.54 16.03 -15.08
C SER A 27 7.81 17.20 -14.12
N VAL A 28 9.08 17.51 -13.86
CA VAL A 28 9.49 18.67 -13.04
C VAL A 28 9.09 19.99 -13.68
N MET A 29 9.16 20.11 -15.02
CA MET A 29 8.70 21.31 -15.74
C MET A 29 7.18 21.44 -15.76
N LEU A 30 6.42 20.35 -15.91
CA LEU A 30 4.97 20.35 -15.81
C LEU A 30 4.50 20.70 -14.40
N GLU A 31 5.19 20.23 -13.37
CA GLU A 31 4.96 20.66 -11.99
C GLU A 31 5.23 22.15 -11.78
N LYS A 32 6.23 22.72 -12.45
CA LYS A 32 6.50 24.16 -12.46
C LYS A 32 5.49 24.96 -13.27
N HIS A 33 4.97 24.41 -14.36
CA HIS A 33 3.97 25.08 -15.23
C HIS A 33 2.53 24.87 -14.76
N GLY A 34 2.23 23.82 -13.98
CA GLY A 34 0.97 23.67 -13.23
C GLY A 34 0.75 24.73 -12.13
N ALA A 35 1.77 25.55 -11.88
CA ALA A 35 1.73 26.67 -10.93
C ALA A 35 0.85 27.88 -11.39
N GLY A 36 0.14 27.78 -12.51
CA GLY A 36 -0.72 28.85 -13.04
C GLY A 36 -2.13 28.94 -12.45
N SER A 37 -2.66 27.86 -11.88
CA SER A 37 -3.93 27.89 -11.16
C SER A 37 -3.72 28.38 -9.72
N LYS A 38 -4.50 29.38 -9.28
CA LYS A 38 -4.46 29.78 -7.86
C LYS A 38 -4.78 28.56 -7.01
N PRO A 39 -3.91 28.20 -6.03
CA PRO A 39 -4.17 27.06 -5.20
C PRO A 39 -5.43 27.30 -4.39
N GLU A 40 -6.26 26.27 -4.22
CA GLU A 40 -7.39 26.32 -3.29
C GLU A 40 -6.93 26.15 -1.84
N CYS A 41 -7.67 26.73 -0.90
CA CYS A 41 -7.37 26.58 0.51
C CYS A 41 -7.62 25.13 0.96
N PRO A 42 -6.61 24.37 1.43
CA PRO A 42 -6.78 23.00 1.85
C PRO A 42 -7.60 22.83 3.15
N TYR A 43 -8.03 23.92 3.75
CA TYR A 43 -8.85 23.92 4.98
C TYR A 43 -10.33 24.20 4.75
N CYS A 44 -10.66 25.04 3.76
CA CYS A 44 -12.05 25.48 3.52
C CYS A 44 -12.44 25.57 2.05
N GLY A 45 -11.60 25.16 1.11
CA GLY A 45 -11.88 25.16 -0.32
C GLY A 45 -11.92 26.58 -0.96
N SER A 46 -11.68 27.66 -0.21
CA SER A 46 -11.78 29.01 -0.73
C SER A 46 -10.66 29.32 -1.74
N GLN A 47 -11.00 29.98 -2.82
CA GLN A 47 -10.03 30.50 -3.83
C GLN A 47 -9.54 31.92 -3.50
N ASN A 48 -10.06 32.54 -2.43
CA ASN A 48 -9.62 33.87 -1.99
C ASN A 48 -8.32 33.78 -1.20
N ILE A 49 -7.21 33.67 -1.96
CA ILE A 49 -5.88 33.35 -1.44
C ILE A 49 -4.90 34.43 -1.88
N ILE A 50 -4.01 34.80 -0.98
CA ILE A 50 -2.89 35.70 -1.25
C ILE A 50 -1.55 35.03 -0.94
N ARG A 51 -0.50 35.42 -1.65
CA ARG A 51 0.88 35.03 -1.29
C ARG A 51 1.23 35.70 0.04
N TYR A 52 1.84 34.92 0.96
CA TYR A 52 2.13 35.36 2.32
C TYR A 52 3.55 34.97 2.74
N GLY A 53 4.53 35.49 2.02
CA GLY A 53 5.95 35.21 2.26
C GLY A 53 6.35 33.77 1.97
N HIS A 54 7.51 33.35 2.49
CA HIS A 54 8.08 32.03 2.31
C HIS A 54 8.34 31.34 3.64
N LYS A 55 8.34 30.01 3.64
CA LYS A 55 8.78 29.18 4.75
C LYS A 55 9.67 28.07 4.21
N CYS A 56 10.96 28.02 4.62
CA CYS A 56 11.93 27.04 4.14
C CYS A 56 11.92 26.92 2.61
N SER A 57 12.15 28.03 1.90
CA SER A 57 12.13 28.15 0.42
C SER A 57 10.78 27.86 -0.26
N LYS A 58 9.74 27.43 0.45
CA LYS A 58 8.41 27.17 -0.10
C LYS A 58 7.52 28.41 0.00
N GLN A 59 6.80 28.75 -1.10
CA GLN A 59 5.82 29.82 -1.09
C GLN A 59 4.72 29.48 -0.06
N ARG A 60 4.48 30.41 0.88
CA ARG A 60 3.38 30.35 1.82
C ARG A 60 2.20 31.17 1.32
N PHE A 61 1.01 30.69 1.56
CA PHE A 61 -0.24 31.33 1.20
C PHE A 61 -1.07 31.63 2.43
N LEU A 62 -1.90 32.66 2.39
CA LEU A 62 -2.90 32.99 3.39
C LEU A 62 -4.28 32.94 2.75
N CYS A 63 -5.18 32.16 3.31
CA CYS A 63 -6.58 32.17 2.95
C CYS A 63 -7.31 33.33 3.64
N ARG A 64 -7.95 34.22 2.89
CA ARG A 64 -8.73 35.33 3.45
C ARG A 64 -10.07 34.85 4.02
N GLY A 65 -10.59 33.69 3.58
CA GLY A 65 -11.83 33.11 4.10
C GLY A 65 -11.67 32.58 5.52
N CYS A 66 -10.75 31.61 5.74
CA CYS A 66 -10.55 30.99 7.06
C CYS A 66 -9.34 31.54 7.84
N ARG A 67 -8.59 32.49 7.30
CA ARG A 67 -7.40 33.16 7.89
C ARG A 67 -6.24 32.20 8.22
N ARG A 68 -6.26 30.97 7.70
CA ARG A 68 -5.17 30.00 7.89
C ARG A 68 -4.10 30.16 6.81
N THR A 69 -2.86 29.89 7.18
CA THR A 69 -1.74 29.86 6.24
C THR A 69 -1.40 28.43 5.85
N PHE A 70 -0.96 28.24 4.60
CA PHE A 70 -0.61 26.95 4.05
C PHE A 70 0.49 27.05 2.98
N THR A 71 1.03 25.94 2.57
CA THR A 71 1.94 25.79 1.43
C THR A 71 1.35 24.78 0.44
N THR A 72 1.91 24.64 -0.74
CA THR A 72 1.46 23.65 -1.74
C THR A 72 1.53 22.21 -1.23
N THR A 73 2.39 21.92 -0.24
CA THR A 73 2.51 20.59 0.36
C THR A 73 1.63 20.39 1.61
N THR A 74 0.83 21.38 1.98
CA THR A 74 -0.06 21.25 3.15
C THR A 74 -1.16 20.23 2.84
N HIS A 75 -1.42 19.33 3.78
CA HIS A 75 -2.33 18.19 3.66
C HIS A 75 -1.90 17.11 2.66
N THR A 76 -0.69 17.14 2.14
CA THR A 76 -0.11 16.04 1.35
C THR A 76 0.80 15.16 2.23
N VAL A 77 1.27 14.03 1.70
CA VAL A 77 2.26 13.18 2.36
C VAL A 77 3.56 13.92 2.69
N MET A 78 3.88 14.94 1.91
CA MET A 78 5.05 15.81 2.08
C MET A 78 4.85 16.90 3.14
N SER A 79 3.69 16.98 3.76
CA SER A 79 3.38 17.95 4.81
C SER A 79 4.37 17.81 5.96
N HIS A 80 4.89 18.92 6.46
CA HIS A 80 5.91 19.00 7.50
C HIS A 80 7.25 18.30 7.16
N SER A 81 7.54 18.11 5.87
CA SER A 81 8.83 17.59 5.40
C SER A 81 9.75 18.72 4.96
N HIS A 82 11.04 18.57 5.26
CA HIS A 82 12.09 19.46 4.72
C HIS A 82 12.64 18.92 3.39
N PHE A 83 12.39 17.65 3.08
CA PHE A 83 12.89 17.04 1.86
C PHE A 83 12.16 17.57 0.63
N PRO A 84 12.88 17.85 -0.47
CA PRO A 84 12.28 18.29 -1.70
C PRO A 84 11.48 17.16 -2.39
N PRO A 85 10.57 17.51 -3.34
CA PRO A 85 9.74 16.53 -4.04
C PRO A 85 10.53 15.43 -4.76
N GLU A 86 11.72 15.76 -5.27
CA GLU A 86 12.60 14.82 -5.98
C GLU A 86 13.04 13.67 -5.06
N VAL A 87 13.44 13.98 -3.82
CA VAL A 87 13.79 12.96 -2.81
C VAL A 87 12.58 12.11 -2.47
N TRP A 88 11.38 12.70 -2.38
CA TRP A 88 10.16 11.96 -2.17
C TRP A 88 9.87 11.00 -3.32
N ALA A 89 10.05 11.43 -4.57
CA ALA A 89 9.86 10.61 -5.76
C ALA A 89 10.76 9.36 -5.72
N GLU A 90 12.03 9.53 -5.33
CA GLU A 90 12.99 8.42 -5.20
C GLU A 90 12.61 7.45 -4.06
N VAL A 91 12.19 7.98 -2.90
CA VAL A 91 11.73 7.14 -1.78
C VAL A 91 10.45 6.36 -2.15
N ILE A 92 9.55 6.98 -2.93
CA ILE A 92 8.34 6.32 -3.46
C ILE A 92 8.76 5.16 -4.35
N GLU A 93 9.61 5.41 -5.32
CA GLU A 93 10.06 4.39 -6.28
C GLU A 93 10.72 3.21 -5.55
N ASP A 94 11.66 3.48 -4.65
CA ASP A 94 12.29 2.44 -3.85
C ASP A 94 11.30 1.66 -2.99
N THR A 95 10.30 2.34 -2.43
CA THR A 95 9.25 1.69 -1.64
C THR A 95 8.43 0.73 -2.49
N LEU A 96 8.00 1.16 -3.66
CA LEU A 96 7.16 0.37 -4.58
C LEU A 96 7.95 -0.78 -5.21
N ARG A 97 9.22 -0.59 -5.51
CA ARG A 97 10.13 -1.66 -5.97
C ARG A 97 10.42 -2.68 -4.88
N GLY A 98 10.11 -2.37 -3.61
CA GLY A 98 10.34 -3.25 -2.47
C GLY A 98 11.76 -3.19 -1.91
N ASN A 99 12.51 -2.13 -2.19
CA ASN A 99 13.84 -1.94 -1.62
C ASN A 99 13.79 -1.77 -0.10
N SER A 100 14.85 -2.16 0.61
CA SER A 100 14.91 -2.01 2.07
C SER A 100 15.08 -0.54 2.47
N ILE A 101 14.68 -0.19 3.71
CA ILE A 101 14.88 1.16 4.26
C ILE A 101 16.36 1.51 4.29
N ASP A 102 17.22 0.57 4.69
CA ASP A 102 18.67 0.77 4.73
C ASP A 102 19.29 1.03 3.34
N TYR A 103 18.77 0.34 2.31
CA TYR A 103 19.18 0.58 0.93
C TYR A 103 18.84 2.00 0.50
N THR A 104 17.58 2.40 0.67
CA THR A 104 17.10 3.73 0.29
C THR A 104 17.82 4.84 1.08
N ALA A 105 18.00 4.65 2.38
CA ALA A 105 18.70 5.61 3.23
C ALA A 105 20.14 5.84 2.77
N ARG A 106 20.89 4.76 2.49
CA ARG A 106 22.29 4.85 2.00
C ARG A 106 22.36 5.47 0.60
N ARG A 107 21.49 5.06 -0.32
CA ARG A 107 21.46 5.56 -1.70
C ARG A 107 21.19 7.05 -1.77
N LEU A 108 20.28 7.55 -0.93
CA LEU A 108 19.87 8.97 -0.94
C LEU A 108 20.58 9.84 0.12
N GLY A 109 21.50 9.28 0.91
CA GLY A 109 22.16 10.01 1.99
C GLY A 109 21.20 10.45 3.10
N LEU A 110 20.13 9.70 3.37
CA LEU A 110 19.12 10.01 4.37
C LEU A 110 19.38 9.27 5.68
N TYR A 111 18.91 9.85 6.79
CA TYR A 111 18.86 9.12 8.05
C TYR A 111 17.83 7.99 7.98
N HIS A 112 18.16 6.84 8.55
CA HIS A 112 17.28 5.66 8.60
C HIS A 112 15.86 6.00 9.11
N GLN A 113 15.75 6.76 10.21
CA GLN A 113 14.48 7.16 10.78
C GLN A 113 13.66 8.04 9.81
N ALA A 114 14.29 8.99 9.13
CA ALA A 114 13.60 9.84 8.16
C ALA A 114 13.05 9.00 6.99
N THR A 115 13.87 8.08 6.47
CA THR A 115 13.45 7.15 5.40
C THR A 115 12.30 6.23 5.87
N PHE A 116 12.36 5.76 7.11
CA PHE A 116 11.28 4.97 7.72
C PHE A 116 9.98 5.78 7.79
N ASP A 117 10.02 7.01 8.28
CA ASP A 117 8.86 7.88 8.41
C ASP A 117 8.27 8.23 7.05
N MET A 118 9.10 8.54 6.06
CA MET A 118 8.68 8.80 4.68
C MET A 118 7.99 7.56 4.09
N ARG A 119 8.59 6.38 4.21
CA ARG A 119 7.98 5.11 3.76
C ARG A 119 6.61 4.89 4.39
N HIS A 120 6.48 5.06 5.70
CA HIS A 120 5.21 4.82 6.37
C HIS A 120 4.13 5.85 5.99
N LYS A 121 4.50 7.10 5.70
CA LYS A 121 3.57 8.07 5.10
C LYS A 121 3.09 7.63 3.72
N ILE A 122 3.99 7.12 2.88
CA ILE A 122 3.65 6.58 1.55
C ILE A 122 2.69 5.40 1.69
N LEU A 123 3.00 4.42 2.56
CA LEU A 123 2.15 3.26 2.78
C LEU A 123 0.74 3.63 3.28
N MET A 124 0.63 4.63 4.15
CA MET A 124 -0.66 5.15 4.62
C MET A 124 -1.42 5.87 3.50
N ALA A 125 -0.72 6.58 2.63
CA ALA A 125 -1.32 7.20 1.44
C ALA A 125 -1.89 6.15 0.50
N LEU A 126 -1.16 5.06 0.25
CA LEU A 126 -1.64 3.94 -0.56
C LEU A 126 -2.95 3.34 -0.02
N GLN A 127 -3.08 3.20 1.30
CA GLN A 127 -4.33 2.72 1.91
C GLN A 127 -5.53 3.65 1.69
N GLN A 128 -5.28 4.96 1.51
CA GLN A 128 -6.32 5.97 1.29
C GLN A 128 -6.65 6.20 -0.19
N MET A 129 -5.85 5.66 -1.11
CA MET A 129 -6.13 5.75 -2.55
C MET A 129 -7.24 4.76 -2.92
N PRO A 130 -8.38 5.22 -3.49
CA PRO A 130 -9.51 4.34 -3.79
C PRO A 130 -9.13 3.13 -4.65
N GLU A 131 -8.29 3.32 -5.66
CA GLU A 131 -7.88 2.29 -6.61
C GLU A 131 -6.93 1.23 -5.99
N ILE A 132 -6.39 1.52 -4.80
CA ILE A 132 -5.41 0.66 -4.12
C ILE A 132 -5.95 0.16 -2.77
N GLY A 133 -6.56 1.05 -1.99
CA GLY A 133 -7.09 0.73 -0.67
C GLY A 133 -8.46 0.05 -0.71
N ASN A 134 -9.29 0.38 -1.73
CA ASN A 134 -10.64 -0.14 -1.87
C ASN A 134 -10.75 -1.16 -3.02
N ILE A 135 -9.78 -2.07 -3.11
CA ILE A 135 -9.81 -3.15 -4.10
C ILE A 135 -11.07 -3.98 -3.91
N CYS A 136 -11.81 -4.20 -5.00
CA CYS A 136 -12.97 -5.06 -5.05
C CYS A 136 -12.67 -6.26 -5.97
N LEU A 137 -12.83 -7.48 -5.44
CA LEU A 137 -12.63 -8.73 -6.17
C LEU A 137 -13.92 -9.11 -6.89
N GLY A 138 -13.81 -9.40 -8.17
CA GLY A 138 -14.95 -9.76 -9.02
C GLY A 138 -14.71 -11.05 -9.81
N GLU A 139 -15.62 -11.38 -10.73
CA GLU A 139 -15.53 -12.52 -11.63
C GLU A 139 -15.26 -13.85 -10.92
N VAL A 140 -14.13 -14.50 -11.23
CA VAL A 140 -13.64 -15.69 -10.55
C VAL A 140 -12.49 -15.29 -9.62
N SER A 141 -12.72 -15.39 -8.33
CA SER A 141 -11.76 -15.00 -7.30
C SER A 141 -11.42 -16.17 -6.39
N GLU A 142 -10.13 -16.33 -6.10
CA GLU A 142 -9.62 -17.35 -5.20
C GLU A 142 -9.33 -16.72 -3.84
N LEU A 143 -9.84 -17.30 -2.76
CA LEU A 143 -9.62 -16.86 -1.38
C LEU A 143 -8.95 -17.97 -0.58
N ASP A 144 -7.95 -17.60 0.22
CA ASP A 144 -7.23 -18.52 1.11
C ASP A 144 -6.47 -17.74 2.18
N GLU A 145 -6.02 -18.41 3.24
CA GLU A 145 -5.24 -17.83 4.31
C GLU A 145 -3.76 -18.16 4.18
N THR A 146 -2.94 -17.20 4.57
CA THR A 146 -1.52 -17.45 4.78
C THR A 146 -1.08 -16.92 6.14
N PHE A 147 0.05 -17.42 6.64
CA PHE A 147 0.48 -17.16 8.00
C PHE A 147 1.90 -16.58 8.01
N VAL A 148 2.07 -15.52 8.79
CA VAL A 148 3.38 -14.90 9.04
C VAL A 148 3.66 -14.85 10.53
N LEU A 149 4.92 -14.92 10.91
CA LEU A 149 5.28 -14.92 12.33
C LEU A 149 5.09 -13.55 12.96
N VAL A 150 4.55 -13.49 14.17
CA VAL A 150 4.45 -12.28 14.99
C VAL A 150 5.83 -11.62 15.12
N CYS A 151 5.86 -10.30 14.94
CA CYS A 151 7.08 -9.49 15.04
C CYS A 151 6.83 -8.28 15.94
N TYR A 152 7.55 -8.23 17.05
CA TYR A 152 7.46 -7.18 18.08
C TYR A 152 8.43 -6.01 17.85
N LYS A 153 9.00 -5.82 16.65
CA LYS A 153 9.89 -4.69 16.38
C LYS A 153 9.28 -3.36 16.81
N GLY A 154 10.05 -2.58 17.57
CA GLY A 154 9.64 -1.26 18.04
C GLY A 154 8.53 -1.27 19.11
N LYS A 155 8.31 -2.41 19.81
CA LYS A 155 7.52 -2.46 21.05
C LYS A 155 8.43 -2.80 22.22
N PRO A 156 8.21 -2.24 23.42
CA PRO A 156 8.73 -2.79 24.66
C PRO A 156 8.30 -4.25 24.80
N LEU A 157 9.11 -5.06 25.42
CA LEU A 157 8.81 -6.48 25.68
C LEU A 157 8.22 -6.70 27.10
N ASP A 158 7.64 -5.67 27.64
CA ASP A 158 6.89 -5.66 28.88
C ASP A 158 5.44 -6.06 28.59
N GLY A 159 5.04 -7.25 28.95
CA GLY A 159 3.68 -7.75 28.78
C GLY A 159 3.59 -9.14 28.17
N ASP A 160 2.38 -9.55 27.83
CA ASP A 160 2.11 -10.87 27.25
C ASP A 160 2.64 -10.94 25.83
N ILE A 161 3.78 -11.61 25.67
CA ILE A 161 4.39 -11.89 24.38
C ILE A 161 4.14 -13.34 23.98
N SER A 162 3.50 -13.56 22.85
CA SER A 162 3.19 -14.92 22.35
C SER A 162 4.45 -15.71 21.96
N ARG A 163 5.58 -15.04 21.80
CA ARG A 163 6.88 -15.65 21.46
C ARG A 163 8.04 -14.73 21.82
N LYS A 164 9.20 -15.31 22.16
CA LYS A 164 10.44 -14.57 22.41
C LYS A 164 10.95 -13.88 21.13
N PRO A 165 11.64 -12.72 21.26
CA PRO A 165 12.35 -12.10 20.14
C PRO A 165 13.32 -13.09 19.49
N ARG A 166 13.30 -13.14 18.15
CA ARG A 166 14.17 -14.04 17.40
C ARG A 166 15.49 -13.40 17.07
N LYS A 167 16.57 -14.17 17.18
CA LYS A 167 17.84 -13.85 16.54
C LYS A 167 17.89 -14.65 15.21
N HIS A 168 18.34 -13.99 14.12
CA HIS A 168 18.61 -14.63 12.83
C HIS A 168 17.44 -15.43 12.21
N GLY A 169 16.19 -14.99 12.40
CA GLY A 169 15.06 -15.60 11.71
C GLY A 169 14.65 -17.00 12.21
N ALA A 170 14.88 -17.30 13.47
CA ALA A 170 14.47 -18.58 14.05
C ALA A 170 13.02 -18.95 13.73
N LYS A 171 12.75 -20.24 13.53
CA LYS A 171 11.42 -20.80 13.25
C LYS A 171 10.49 -20.65 14.46
N ALA A 172 9.20 -20.91 14.28
CA ALA A 172 8.27 -21.04 15.39
C ALA A 172 8.68 -22.19 16.31
N GLU A 173 8.46 -22.01 17.61
CA GLU A 173 8.74 -23.06 18.63
C GLU A 173 7.57 -24.04 18.68
N LYS A 174 6.34 -23.55 18.51
CA LYS A 174 5.13 -24.39 18.53
C LYS A 174 4.82 -24.95 17.15
N ARG A 175 4.40 -26.22 17.11
CA ARG A 175 3.98 -26.89 15.86
C ARG A 175 2.61 -26.38 15.39
N GLY A 176 2.39 -26.41 14.08
CA GLY A 176 1.12 -26.04 13.44
C GLY A 176 0.82 -24.54 13.50
N ILE A 177 -0.44 -24.20 13.27
CA ILE A 177 -0.94 -22.82 13.37
C ILE A 177 -1.14 -22.50 14.84
N SER A 178 -0.24 -21.70 15.39
CA SER A 178 -0.20 -21.35 16.81
C SER A 178 -0.30 -19.86 17.03
N SER A 179 -0.41 -19.41 18.28
CA SER A 179 -0.42 -17.99 18.66
C SER A 179 0.87 -17.21 18.27
N GLU A 180 1.88 -17.90 17.73
CA GLU A 180 3.08 -17.26 17.18
C GLU A 180 2.89 -16.72 15.77
N TYR A 181 1.76 -17.06 15.12
CA TYR A 181 1.44 -16.64 13.76
C TYR A 181 0.31 -15.63 13.73
N ILE A 182 0.40 -14.71 12.78
CA ILE A 182 -0.68 -13.82 12.35
C ILE A 182 -1.27 -14.41 11.07
N CYS A 183 -2.57 -14.51 11.03
CA CYS A 183 -3.32 -14.86 9.83
C CYS A 183 -3.39 -13.66 8.89
N ILE A 184 -3.16 -13.88 7.62
CA ILE A 184 -3.42 -12.95 6.51
C ILE A 184 -4.46 -13.59 5.62
N CYS A 185 -5.70 -13.09 5.67
CA CYS A 185 -6.72 -13.44 4.71
C CYS A 185 -6.42 -12.74 3.40
N SER A 186 -6.45 -13.46 2.30
CA SER A 186 -6.14 -12.94 0.99
C SER A 186 -7.11 -13.44 -0.06
N GLY A 187 -7.34 -12.59 -1.06
CA GLY A 187 -8.12 -12.91 -2.22
C GLY A 187 -7.45 -12.39 -3.48
N ILE A 188 -7.65 -13.10 -4.57
CA ILE A 188 -7.12 -12.71 -5.87
C ILE A 188 -8.12 -13.04 -6.96
N GLN A 189 -8.50 -12.02 -7.72
CA GLN A 189 -9.25 -12.20 -8.96
C GLN A 189 -8.31 -12.78 -10.02
N ARG A 190 -8.76 -13.80 -10.73
CA ARG A 190 -8.00 -14.42 -11.83
C ARG A 190 -7.61 -13.43 -12.85
N ASN A 191 -6.82 -12.90 -13.37
CA ASN A 191 -6.50 -11.81 -14.31
C ASN A 191 -6.74 -10.39 -13.76
N GLY A 192 -7.02 -10.23 -12.47
CA GLY A 192 -7.41 -8.94 -11.89
C GLY A 192 -6.66 -8.59 -10.61
N ALA A 193 -7.38 -7.95 -9.72
CA ALA A 193 -6.91 -7.40 -8.47
C ALA A 193 -6.49 -8.47 -7.46
N ALA A 194 -5.62 -8.10 -6.54
CA ALA A 194 -5.26 -8.88 -5.36
C ALA A 194 -5.54 -8.05 -4.11
N TYR A 195 -6.01 -8.71 -3.06
CA TYR A 195 -6.30 -8.11 -1.76
C TYR A 195 -5.74 -8.99 -0.63
N ALA A 196 -5.18 -8.38 0.40
CA ALA A 196 -4.71 -9.09 1.58
C ALA A 196 -4.83 -8.22 2.83
N ALA A 197 -5.37 -8.80 3.90
CA ALA A 197 -5.47 -8.15 5.20
C ALA A 197 -5.05 -9.11 6.34
N ALA A 198 -4.24 -8.62 7.26
CA ALA A 198 -3.91 -9.33 8.48
C ALA A 198 -5.06 -9.20 9.48
N VAL A 199 -5.44 -10.29 10.09
CA VAL A 199 -6.58 -10.39 11.01
C VAL A 199 -6.09 -10.58 12.44
N ASN A 200 -5.93 -11.81 12.86
CA ASN A 200 -5.55 -12.14 14.22
C ASN A 200 -4.51 -13.27 14.28
N ARG A 201 -4.34 -13.85 15.47
CA ARG A 201 -3.50 -15.00 15.72
C ARG A 201 -4.36 -16.25 15.65
N ALA A 202 -4.28 -17.02 14.62
CA ALA A 202 -4.91 -18.31 14.37
C ALA A 202 -5.72 -18.31 13.06
N LYS A 203 -6.59 -19.29 12.88
CA LYS A 203 -7.52 -19.30 11.74
C LYS A 203 -8.62 -18.27 11.96
N PRO A 204 -9.05 -17.57 10.90
CA PRO A 204 -10.09 -16.55 11.02
C PRO A 204 -11.45 -17.19 11.31
N ASP A 205 -12.24 -16.52 12.14
CA ASP A 205 -13.65 -16.86 12.31
C ASP A 205 -14.52 -16.15 11.24
N ALA A 206 -15.83 -16.37 11.30
CA ALA A 206 -16.76 -15.82 10.32
C ALA A 206 -16.86 -14.28 10.38
N GLU A 207 -16.83 -13.71 11.60
CA GLU A 207 -16.93 -12.26 11.76
C GLU A 207 -15.64 -11.54 11.34
N GLU A 208 -14.51 -12.17 11.53
CA GLU A 208 -13.23 -11.67 11.02
C GLU A 208 -13.19 -11.67 9.50
N LEU A 209 -13.68 -12.73 8.84
CA LEU A 209 -13.82 -12.78 7.39
C LEU A 209 -14.84 -11.73 6.89
N ARG A 210 -15.95 -11.54 7.62
CA ARG A 210 -16.90 -10.47 7.34
C ARG A 210 -16.20 -9.11 7.37
N ALA A 211 -15.45 -8.81 8.43
CA ALA A 211 -14.75 -7.55 8.59
C ALA A 211 -13.71 -7.30 7.49
N VAL A 212 -13.01 -8.36 7.06
CA VAL A 212 -11.98 -8.29 6.00
C VAL A 212 -12.61 -8.05 4.63
N PHE A 213 -13.66 -8.79 4.28
CA PHE A 213 -14.14 -8.83 2.89
C PHE A 213 -15.36 -7.94 2.62
N THR A 214 -15.97 -7.33 3.65
CA THR A 214 -17.04 -6.33 3.42
C THR A 214 -16.54 -5.17 2.57
N GLY A 215 -17.18 -4.94 1.43
CA GLY A 215 -16.78 -3.92 0.45
C GLY A 215 -15.60 -4.33 -0.45
N HIS A 216 -15.08 -5.54 -0.30
CA HIS A 216 -13.97 -6.08 -1.11
C HIS A 216 -14.38 -7.22 -2.05
N ILE A 217 -15.64 -7.59 -2.09
CA ILE A 217 -16.21 -8.57 -3.02
C ILE A 217 -17.30 -7.89 -3.83
N ALA A 218 -17.22 -7.98 -5.15
CA ALA A 218 -18.26 -7.50 -6.06
C ALA A 218 -19.43 -8.49 -6.15
N ASP A 219 -20.60 -7.98 -6.51
CA ASP A 219 -21.75 -8.84 -6.81
C ASP A 219 -21.47 -9.73 -8.03
N ALA A 220 -22.20 -10.86 -8.11
CA ALA A 220 -22.05 -11.89 -9.13
C ALA A 220 -20.65 -12.52 -9.20
N THR A 221 -19.89 -12.55 -8.09
CA THR A 221 -18.58 -13.16 -8.00
C THR A 221 -18.66 -14.65 -7.70
N LEU A 222 -17.86 -15.46 -8.43
CA LEU A 222 -17.59 -16.84 -8.07
C LEU A 222 -16.35 -16.91 -7.20
N ILE A 223 -16.52 -17.31 -5.95
CA ILE A 223 -15.43 -17.46 -4.97
C ILE A 223 -15.03 -18.93 -4.88
N LEU A 224 -13.73 -19.18 -5.02
CA LEU A 224 -13.10 -20.48 -4.83
C LEU A 224 -12.30 -20.46 -3.53
N CYS A 225 -12.50 -21.46 -2.65
CA CYS A 225 -11.83 -21.55 -1.35
C CYS A 225 -11.47 -23.00 -0.99
N ASP A 226 -10.77 -23.20 0.15
CA ASP A 226 -10.32 -24.51 0.64
C ASP A 226 -11.32 -25.26 1.54
N GLY A 227 -12.56 -24.81 1.62
CA GLY A 227 -13.59 -25.45 2.43
C GLY A 227 -13.55 -25.08 3.93
N LEU A 228 -12.81 -24.06 4.34
CA LEU A 228 -12.93 -23.52 5.69
C LEU A 228 -14.36 -23.05 5.97
N ARG A 229 -14.99 -23.57 7.04
CA ARG A 229 -16.40 -23.27 7.35
C ARG A 229 -16.71 -21.78 7.48
N SER A 230 -15.77 -20.97 7.93
CA SER A 230 -15.95 -19.52 8.08
C SER A 230 -16.30 -18.82 6.76
N TYR A 231 -15.96 -19.38 5.61
CA TYR A 231 -16.31 -18.82 4.30
C TYR A 231 -17.81 -18.83 3.98
N HIS A 232 -18.63 -19.59 4.70
CA HIS A 232 -20.09 -19.55 4.56
C HIS A 232 -20.70 -18.18 4.89
N ILE A 233 -19.95 -17.27 5.51
CA ILE A 233 -20.39 -15.90 5.77
C ILE A 233 -20.44 -15.04 4.50
N LEU A 234 -19.63 -15.33 3.48
CA LEU A 234 -19.42 -14.47 2.31
C LEU A 234 -20.71 -14.15 1.52
N PRO A 235 -21.63 -15.11 1.27
CA PRO A 235 -22.90 -14.80 0.63
C PRO A 235 -23.83 -13.87 1.43
N THR A 236 -23.49 -13.58 2.68
CA THR A 236 -24.24 -12.61 3.51
C THR A 236 -23.73 -11.19 3.37
N ILE A 237 -22.57 -10.98 2.75
CA ILE A 237 -21.92 -9.67 2.59
C ILE A 237 -21.89 -9.18 1.14
N ALA A 238 -22.03 -10.08 0.18
CA ALA A 238 -22.10 -9.79 -1.25
C ALA A 238 -22.93 -10.87 -1.95
N ASP A 239 -23.53 -10.55 -3.10
CA ASP A 239 -24.16 -11.56 -3.96
C ASP A 239 -23.06 -12.37 -4.66
N CYS A 240 -22.65 -13.47 -4.03
CA CYS A 240 -21.56 -14.30 -4.51
C CYS A 240 -21.85 -15.81 -4.33
N ALA A 241 -21.33 -16.61 -5.24
CA ALA A 241 -21.33 -18.07 -5.13
C ALA A 241 -19.99 -18.53 -4.54
N VAL A 242 -20.03 -19.38 -3.51
CA VAL A 242 -18.83 -19.96 -2.88
C VAL A 242 -18.70 -21.42 -3.24
N LYS A 243 -17.54 -21.83 -3.76
CA LYS A 243 -17.21 -23.22 -4.07
C LYS A 243 -15.98 -23.69 -3.31
N ASP A 244 -16.12 -24.84 -2.66
CA ASP A 244 -15.05 -25.56 -1.98
C ASP A 244 -14.25 -26.40 -2.98
N CYS A 245 -13.02 -25.99 -3.25
CA CYS A 245 -12.13 -26.68 -4.20
C CYS A 245 -11.61 -28.03 -3.65
N SER A 246 -11.70 -28.29 -2.35
CA SER A 246 -11.23 -29.55 -1.76
C SER A 246 -12.14 -30.74 -2.10
N GLN A 247 -13.40 -30.46 -2.48
CA GLN A 247 -14.43 -31.46 -2.76
C GLN A 247 -14.68 -31.67 -4.27
N MET A 248 -13.89 -31.04 -5.13
CA MET A 248 -14.05 -31.12 -6.59
C MET A 248 -13.53 -32.45 -7.15
N ALA A 249 -14.22 -32.97 -8.16
CA ALA A 249 -13.77 -34.12 -8.94
C ALA A 249 -12.48 -33.80 -9.71
N GLU A 250 -11.69 -34.83 -10.10
CA GLU A 250 -10.38 -34.61 -10.73
C GLU A 250 -10.47 -33.85 -12.07
N ASP A 251 -11.50 -34.07 -12.84
CA ASP A 251 -11.78 -33.36 -14.11
C ASP A 251 -12.16 -31.91 -13.91
N GLU A 252 -12.76 -31.55 -12.76
CA GLU A 252 -13.10 -30.18 -12.41
C GLU A 252 -11.94 -29.38 -11.84
N LYS A 253 -10.92 -30.05 -11.28
CA LYS A 253 -9.72 -29.42 -10.67
C LYS A 253 -8.89 -28.62 -11.66
N CYS A 254 -9.02 -28.85 -12.94
CA CYS A 254 -8.37 -28.01 -13.97
C CYS A 254 -8.88 -26.56 -13.93
N PHE A 255 -10.12 -26.33 -13.52
CA PHE A 255 -10.72 -25.00 -13.39
C PHE A 255 -10.84 -24.57 -11.91
N TYR A 256 -11.32 -25.47 -11.03
CA TYR A 256 -11.54 -25.17 -9.61
C TYR A 256 -10.28 -25.47 -8.79
N HIS A 257 -9.38 -24.50 -8.69
CA HIS A 257 -8.11 -24.62 -7.98
C HIS A 257 -7.76 -23.29 -7.28
N LEU A 258 -6.77 -23.31 -6.38
CA LEU A 258 -6.26 -22.17 -5.61
C LEU A 258 -4.80 -21.80 -6.02
N ASN A 259 -4.39 -22.11 -7.25
CA ASN A 259 -3.02 -21.88 -7.67
C ASN A 259 -2.64 -20.40 -7.73
N THR A 260 -3.60 -19.54 -8.09
CA THR A 260 -3.35 -18.11 -8.24
C THR A 260 -3.13 -17.46 -6.88
N VAL A 261 -3.97 -17.77 -5.88
CA VAL A 261 -3.81 -17.24 -4.52
C VAL A 261 -2.55 -17.81 -3.85
N ASN A 262 -2.19 -19.07 -4.12
CA ASN A 262 -0.95 -19.67 -3.63
C ASN A 262 0.29 -18.97 -4.23
N GLY A 263 0.24 -18.57 -5.48
CA GLY A 263 1.28 -17.73 -6.12
C GLY A 263 1.41 -16.38 -5.40
N PHE A 264 0.29 -15.75 -5.07
CA PHE A 264 0.25 -14.51 -4.31
C PHE A 264 0.79 -14.68 -2.88
N HIS A 265 0.47 -15.79 -2.18
CA HIS A 265 1.04 -16.13 -0.88
C HIS A 265 2.56 -16.27 -0.92
N SER A 266 3.08 -16.93 -1.94
CA SER A 266 4.52 -17.07 -2.15
C SER A 266 5.21 -15.72 -2.33
N PHE A 267 4.58 -14.82 -3.10
CA PHE A 267 5.05 -13.45 -3.26
C PHE A 267 5.05 -12.68 -1.93
N ILE A 268 3.93 -12.66 -1.18
CA ILE A 268 3.83 -12.00 0.13
C ILE A 268 4.92 -12.52 1.09
N LYS A 269 5.06 -13.84 1.21
CA LYS A 269 6.07 -14.46 2.09
C LYS A 269 7.49 -14.08 1.69
N SER A 270 7.79 -14.06 0.39
CA SER A 270 9.11 -13.65 -0.10
C SER A 270 9.42 -12.18 0.25
N ARG A 271 8.43 -11.29 0.14
CA ARG A 271 8.59 -9.88 0.52
C ARG A 271 8.81 -9.70 2.02
N TYR A 272 8.06 -10.39 2.87
CA TYR A 272 8.29 -10.38 4.33
C TYR A 272 9.65 -10.96 4.72
N HIS A 273 10.10 -12.00 4.02
CA HIS A 273 11.44 -12.55 4.21
C HIS A 273 12.52 -11.54 3.83
N PHE A 274 12.38 -10.88 2.68
CA PHE A 274 13.32 -9.85 2.20
C PHE A 274 13.46 -8.68 3.19
N TYR A 275 12.36 -8.20 3.78
CA TYR A 275 12.39 -7.15 4.79
C TYR A 275 12.89 -7.62 6.17
N ARG A 276 13.22 -8.89 6.31
CA ARG A 276 13.71 -9.50 7.58
C ARG A 276 12.78 -9.20 8.76
N GLY A 277 11.48 -9.26 8.53
CA GLY A 277 10.42 -9.04 9.50
C GLY A 277 9.91 -7.60 9.53
N VAL A 278 8.62 -7.48 9.29
CA VAL A 278 7.82 -6.27 9.46
C VAL A 278 7.15 -6.36 10.83
N ALA A 279 7.13 -5.27 11.60
CA ALA A 279 6.40 -5.26 12.87
C ALA A 279 4.92 -5.56 12.63
N THR A 280 4.32 -6.42 13.45
CA THR A 280 2.93 -6.89 13.30
C THR A 280 1.94 -5.71 13.13
N LYS A 281 2.13 -4.64 13.88
CA LYS A 281 1.30 -3.42 13.79
C LYS A 281 1.31 -2.72 12.42
N TYR A 282 2.22 -3.09 11.51
CA TYR A 282 2.32 -2.48 10.18
C TYR A 282 1.95 -3.44 9.05
N LEU A 283 1.54 -4.68 9.35
CA LEU A 283 1.28 -5.69 8.33
C LEU A 283 0.27 -5.20 7.28
N ASN A 284 -0.84 -4.57 7.67
CA ASN A 284 -1.86 -4.12 6.73
C ASN A 284 -1.36 -3.01 5.80
N ARG A 285 -0.43 -2.15 6.25
CA ARG A 285 0.22 -1.17 5.37
C ARG A 285 1.03 -1.85 4.26
N TYR A 286 1.78 -2.89 4.63
CA TYR A 286 2.59 -3.65 3.68
C TYR A 286 1.74 -4.58 2.82
N ASN A 287 0.68 -5.19 3.36
CA ASN A 287 -0.25 -5.98 2.58
C ASN A 287 -0.91 -5.15 1.46
N THR A 288 -1.32 -3.91 1.74
CA THR A 288 -1.81 -2.98 0.71
C THR A 288 -0.77 -2.74 -0.39
N LEU A 289 0.50 -2.48 -0.01
CA LEU A 289 1.59 -2.35 -0.97
C LEU A 289 1.77 -3.62 -1.81
N PHE A 290 1.77 -4.79 -1.19
CA PHE A 290 1.99 -6.06 -1.88
C PHE A 290 0.83 -6.40 -2.81
N SER A 291 -0.40 -6.15 -2.39
CA SER A 291 -1.59 -6.30 -3.22
C SER A 291 -1.50 -5.44 -4.49
N ALA A 292 -1.17 -4.17 -4.32
CA ALA A 292 -1.02 -3.25 -5.45
C ALA A 292 0.16 -3.57 -6.36
N ALA A 293 1.28 -4.04 -5.79
CA ALA A 293 2.52 -4.32 -6.53
C ALA A 293 2.55 -5.70 -7.22
N TYR A 294 1.65 -6.61 -6.87
CA TYR A 294 1.73 -8.00 -7.30
C TYR A 294 1.72 -8.17 -8.82
N ARG A 295 0.94 -7.39 -9.54
CA ARG A 295 0.76 -7.53 -10.99
C ARG A 295 1.41 -6.45 -11.85
N ASN A 296 1.58 -5.23 -11.33
CA ASN A 296 2.13 -4.13 -12.15
C ASN A 296 2.78 -3.00 -11.34
N VAL A 297 4.03 -3.21 -10.95
CA VAL A 297 4.82 -2.20 -10.22
C VAL A 297 5.04 -0.93 -11.04
N ALA A 298 5.29 -1.04 -12.34
CA ALA A 298 5.61 0.15 -13.17
C ALA A 298 4.41 1.10 -13.30
N SER A 299 3.20 0.55 -13.53
CA SER A 299 1.96 1.34 -13.54
C SER A 299 1.69 1.97 -12.18
N LEU A 300 1.90 1.22 -11.11
CA LEU A 300 1.72 1.69 -9.74
C LEU A 300 2.64 2.88 -9.43
N ILE A 301 3.92 2.85 -9.82
CA ILE A 301 4.85 3.95 -9.61
C ILE A 301 4.32 5.24 -10.26
N LYS A 302 3.84 5.15 -11.50
CA LYS A 302 3.28 6.31 -12.22
C LYS A 302 2.04 6.87 -11.52
N GLN A 303 1.08 6.01 -11.16
CA GLN A 303 -0.15 6.40 -10.47
C GLN A 303 0.13 7.04 -9.10
N VAL A 304 1.01 6.43 -8.31
CA VAL A 304 1.33 6.92 -6.97
C VAL A 304 2.06 8.26 -7.01
N ARG A 305 2.98 8.46 -7.94
CA ARG A 305 3.64 9.78 -8.12
C ARG A 305 2.63 10.89 -8.37
N GLN A 306 1.62 10.65 -9.21
CA GLN A 306 0.60 11.62 -9.54
C GLN A 306 -0.37 11.85 -8.35
N ALA A 307 -0.83 10.78 -7.73
CA ALA A 307 -1.86 10.82 -6.69
C ALA A 307 -1.35 11.30 -5.32
N LEU A 308 -0.05 11.20 -5.02
CA LEU A 308 0.49 11.61 -3.71
C LEU A 308 0.27 13.09 -3.37
N LEU A 309 0.12 13.94 -4.37
CA LEU A 309 -0.21 15.35 -4.17
C LEU A 309 -1.71 15.56 -3.90
N GLU A 310 -2.55 14.61 -4.30
CA GLU A 310 -4.02 14.66 -4.23
C GLU A 310 -4.57 13.97 -2.97
N VAL A 311 -3.83 13.02 -2.39
CA VAL A 311 -4.25 12.31 -1.17
C VAL A 311 -4.28 13.26 0.01
N GLY A 312 -5.43 13.31 0.66
CA GLY A 312 -5.71 14.17 1.79
C GLY A 312 -4.75 14.01 2.97
N ARG A 313 -4.94 14.81 4.00
CA ARG A 313 -4.04 14.89 5.13
C ARG A 313 -3.87 13.56 5.86
N ILE A 314 -2.65 13.03 5.83
CA ILE A 314 -2.28 11.86 6.61
C ILE A 314 -1.83 12.33 8.00
N ASN A 315 -2.59 11.99 9.01
CA ASN A 315 -2.18 12.22 10.39
C ASN A 315 -1.25 11.10 10.86
N TYR A 316 0.01 11.18 10.43
CA TYR A 316 1.03 10.16 10.67
C TYR A 316 1.20 9.80 12.16
N TYR A 317 1.22 10.81 13.04
CA TYR A 317 1.45 10.58 14.47
C TYR A 317 0.29 9.84 15.14
N HIS A 318 -0.94 10.26 14.91
CA HIS A 318 -2.13 9.59 15.44
C HIS A 318 -2.28 8.18 14.86
N SER A 319 -2.09 8.01 13.55
CA SER A 319 -2.21 6.70 12.91
C SER A 319 -1.10 5.73 13.34
N ASN A 320 0.11 6.22 13.65
CA ASN A 320 1.17 5.36 14.19
C ASN A 320 0.90 4.98 15.65
N LYS A 321 0.36 5.88 16.45
CA LYS A 321 -0.05 5.58 17.82
C LYS A 321 -1.20 4.56 17.81
N ALA A 322 -2.25 4.80 17.05
CA ALA A 322 -3.36 3.88 16.88
C ALA A 322 -2.90 2.49 16.37
N ALA A 323 -2.02 2.44 15.35
CA ALA A 323 -1.44 1.18 14.90
C ALA A 323 -0.58 0.47 15.98
N GLY A 324 -0.14 1.19 17.01
CA GLY A 324 0.53 0.63 18.17
C GLY A 324 -0.43 -0.02 19.17
N GLU A 325 -1.63 0.54 19.28
CA GLU A 325 -2.70 0.12 20.19
C GLU A 325 -3.62 -0.93 19.56
N VAL A 326 -3.87 -0.81 18.25
CA VAL A 326 -4.77 -1.68 17.46
C VAL A 326 -3.97 -2.29 16.32
N GLY A 327 -3.17 -3.31 16.63
CA GLY A 327 -2.20 -3.87 15.69
C GLY A 327 -2.76 -4.72 14.56
N LEU A 328 -4.03 -5.05 14.59
CA LEU A 328 -4.76 -5.88 13.65
C LEU A 328 -6.13 -5.22 13.47
N LEU A 329 -6.90 -5.60 12.46
CA LEU A 329 -8.25 -5.07 12.32
C LEU A 329 -8.95 -5.10 13.68
N ALA A 330 -9.29 -3.92 14.20
CA ALA A 330 -10.17 -3.87 15.35
C ALA A 330 -11.54 -4.34 14.88
N ILE A 331 -11.91 -5.50 15.37
CA ILE A 331 -13.26 -6.02 15.21
C ILE A 331 -14.15 -5.38 16.24
#